data_e96b1b1ed9fab79345ec3d9f3869f2a8
#
_entry.id   e96b1b1ed9fab79345ec3d9f3869f2a8
#
_cell.length_a   1.000
_cell.length_b   1.000
_cell.length_c   1.000
_cell.angle_alpha   90.00
_cell.angle_beta   90.00
_cell.angle_gamma   90.00
#
_symmetry.space_group_name_H-M   'P 1'
#
loop_
_entity.id
_entity.type
_entity.pdbx_description
1 polymer ?
#
loop_
_entity_poly.entity_id
_entity_poly.type
_entity_poly.pdbx_seq_one_letter_code
_entity_poly.pdbx_strand_id
1 'polypeptide(L)'
;MPIDTLCARHSRRASALGMLAAAVVCGLWLATVAAASPGGPPPGYARVWVYRLDEPSVSLERPYVRFNGRIVGISELGGAFYRDVAPGEYYVTVDSQGRDVNQFVRVGAAAGQQIYIEVQVLQYWGCAGYNLNSQWCWPTFYTRLQPPQAAAAVIAHSKFYGGG
;
A
#
# COMPACT_ATOMS: atom_id res chain seq x y z
N MET A 1 -18.40 16.91 -77.17
CA MET A 1 -17.03 17.31 -77.58
C MET A 1 -16.11 17.01 -76.44
N PRO A 2 -15.09 16.24 -76.66
CA PRO A 2 -14.20 15.70 -75.63
C PRO A 2 -12.93 16.55 -75.50
N ILE A 3 -12.28 16.48 -74.35
CA ILE A 3 -10.84 16.71 -74.25
C ILE A 3 -10.37 15.87 -73.01
N ASP A 4 -9.86 14.73 -73.25
CA ASP A 4 -8.51 14.21 -73.25
C ASP A 4 -7.57 14.72 -72.13
N THR A 5 -7.24 13.79 -71.25
CA THR A 5 -5.95 13.13 -71.10
C THR A 5 -4.84 13.97 -70.47
N LEU A 6 -4.32 13.56 -69.34
CA LEU A 6 -2.95 13.02 -69.28
C LEU A 6 -2.58 12.45 -67.93
N CYS A 7 -2.30 11.20 -68.02
CA CYS A 7 -1.67 10.37 -67.02
C CYS A 7 -0.25 10.88 -66.69
N ALA A 8 0.08 10.99 -65.41
CA ALA A 8 1.47 11.02 -65.04
C ALA A 8 1.65 10.06 -63.79
N ARG A 9 2.07 8.84 -64.11
CA ARG A 9 2.66 7.89 -63.20
C ARG A 9 3.91 8.51 -62.61
N HIS A 10 3.86 8.80 -61.28
CA HIS A 10 5.08 8.93 -60.52
C HIS A 10 5.20 7.72 -59.59
N SER A 11 6.02 6.78 -59.99
CA SER A 11 6.51 5.71 -59.19
C SER A 11 7.36 6.31 -58.07
N ARG A 12 6.82 6.35 -56.87
CA ARG A 12 7.64 6.62 -55.70
C ARG A 12 8.17 5.28 -55.19
N ARG A 13 9.42 5.02 -55.48
CA ARG A 13 10.23 4.03 -54.77
C ARG A 13 10.35 4.53 -53.35
N ALA A 14 9.51 4.01 -52.45
CA ALA A 14 9.68 4.20 -51.02
C ALA A 14 10.87 3.36 -50.56
N SER A 15 11.91 4.04 -50.18
CA SER A 15 13.14 3.45 -49.66
C SER A 15 12.84 2.66 -48.38
N ALA A 16 13.10 1.37 -48.43
CA ALA A 16 12.88 0.42 -47.33
C ALA A 16 13.80 0.64 -46.09
N LEU A 17 14.61 1.67 -46.08
CA LEU A 17 15.50 1.99 -44.94
C LEU A 17 14.89 2.87 -43.86
N GLY A 18 13.70 3.45 -44.08
CA GLY A 18 13.08 4.32 -43.09
C GLY A 18 12.25 3.61 -42.02
N MET A 19 11.90 2.34 -42.20
CA MET A 19 11.00 1.62 -41.27
C MET A 19 11.72 0.82 -40.15
N LEU A 20 13.03 0.64 -40.22
CA LEU A 20 13.78 -0.09 -39.18
C LEU A 20 14.21 0.79 -38.00
N ALA A 21 14.22 2.11 -38.15
CA ALA A 21 14.62 3.01 -37.07
C ALA A 21 13.48 3.33 -36.08
N ALA A 22 12.22 3.19 -36.49
CA ALA A 22 11.07 3.50 -35.63
C ALA A 22 10.71 2.37 -34.64
N ALA A 23 11.10 1.13 -34.94
CA ALA A 23 10.80 -0.01 -34.10
C ALA A 23 11.71 -0.14 -32.87
N VAL A 24 12.91 0.44 -32.90
CA VAL A 24 13.89 0.33 -31.81
C VAL A 24 13.63 1.35 -30.71
N VAL A 25 12.99 2.48 -31.01
CA VAL A 25 12.72 3.53 -30.01
C VAL A 25 11.49 3.19 -29.14
N CYS A 26 10.56 2.38 -29.63
CA CYS A 26 9.37 2.00 -28.86
C CYS A 26 9.63 0.88 -27.84
N GLY A 27 10.73 0.16 -27.94
CA GLY A 27 11.07 -0.96 -27.04
C GLY A 27 11.78 -0.55 -25.74
N LEU A 28 12.25 0.70 -25.62
CA LEU A 28 13.05 1.15 -24.48
C LEU A 28 12.23 1.83 -23.35
N TRP A 29 10.91 1.97 -23.52
CA TRP A 29 10.05 2.64 -22.52
C TRP A 29 9.26 1.72 -21.61
N LEU A 30 9.50 0.41 -21.64
CA LEU A 30 8.82 -0.55 -20.78
C LEU A 30 9.70 -1.16 -19.69
N ALA A 31 10.87 -0.60 -19.44
CA ALA A 31 11.54 -0.85 -18.16
C ALA A 31 10.88 0.01 -17.07
N THR A 32 9.60 -0.24 -16.81
CA THR A 32 9.04 0.09 -15.50
C THR A 32 9.87 -0.69 -14.51
N VAL A 33 10.66 0.04 -13.73
CA VAL A 33 11.27 -0.48 -12.50
C VAL A 33 10.10 -0.98 -11.66
N ALA A 34 9.78 -2.26 -11.80
CA ALA A 34 9.00 -2.97 -10.81
C ALA A 34 9.84 -2.87 -9.53
N ALA A 35 9.50 -1.93 -8.66
CA ALA A 35 9.96 -1.98 -7.29
C ALA A 35 9.68 -3.42 -6.83
N ALA A 36 10.73 -4.16 -6.48
CA ALA A 36 10.62 -5.53 -6.07
C ALA A 36 9.67 -5.55 -4.87
N SER A 37 8.41 -5.88 -5.13
CA SER A 37 7.49 -6.24 -4.05
C SER A 37 8.19 -7.35 -3.31
N PRO A 38 8.38 -7.27 -2.00
CA PRO A 38 8.91 -8.39 -1.24
C PRO A 38 8.11 -9.61 -1.65
N GLY A 39 8.78 -10.67 -2.06
CA GLY A 39 8.15 -11.86 -2.63
C GLY A 39 6.91 -12.29 -1.85
N GLY A 40 5.99 -13.00 -2.48
CA GLY A 40 4.75 -13.45 -1.82
C GLY A 40 5.01 -14.20 -0.51
N PRO A 41 3.97 -14.55 0.24
CA PRO A 41 4.12 -15.34 1.46
C PRO A 41 4.76 -16.70 1.15
N PRO A 42 5.45 -17.32 2.11
CA PRO A 42 5.96 -18.67 1.98
C PRO A 42 4.82 -19.67 1.64
N PRO A 43 5.12 -20.80 0.97
CA PRO A 43 4.11 -21.83 0.71
C PRO A 43 3.38 -22.25 1.98
N GLY A 44 2.05 -22.27 1.92
CA GLY A 44 1.19 -22.63 3.05
C GLY A 44 0.89 -21.50 4.04
N TYR A 45 1.44 -20.31 3.85
CA TYR A 45 1.20 -19.14 4.71
C TYR A 45 0.44 -18.06 3.95
N ALA A 46 -0.18 -17.15 4.71
CA ALA A 46 -0.65 -15.86 4.25
C ALA A 46 0.28 -14.76 4.77
N ARG A 47 0.35 -13.64 4.09
CA ARG A 47 1.10 -12.46 4.53
C ARG A 47 0.14 -11.37 4.96
N VAL A 48 0.26 -10.92 6.20
CA VAL A 48 -0.50 -9.79 6.73
C VAL A 48 0.43 -8.59 6.85
N TRP A 49 0.21 -7.62 5.99
CA TRP A 49 0.87 -6.32 6.04
C TRP A 49 0.16 -5.41 7.02
N VAL A 50 0.96 -4.71 7.82
CA VAL A 50 0.49 -3.64 8.69
C VAL A 50 1.29 -2.39 8.37
N TYR A 51 0.61 -1.27 8.17
CA TYR A 51 1.25 -0.02 7.86
C TYR A 51 0.51 1.17 8.47
N ARG A 52 1.19 2.29 8.58
CA ARG A 52 0.65 3.56 9.04
C ARG A 52 1.13 4.69 8.14
N LEU A 53 0.23 5.61 7.80
CA LEU A 53 0.56 6.78 6.99
C LEU A 53 1.55 7.69 7.72
N ASP A 54 2.34 8.44 6.96
CA ASP A 54 3.23 9.47 7.49
C ASP A 54 2.45 10.79 7.66
N GLU A 55 1.69 10.86 8.74
CA GLU A 55 0.89 12.04 9.09
C GLU A 55 1.36 12.59 10.44
N PRO A 56 2.44 13.38 10.46
CA PRO A 56 3.07 13.83 11.71
C PRO A 56 2.17 14.72 12.59
N SER A 57 1.09 15.26 12.01
CA SER A 57 0.10 16.05 12.74
C SER A 57 -0.81 15.24 13.66
N VAL A 58 -0.86 13.91 13.50
CA VAL A 58 -1.83 13.09 14.23
C VAL A 58 -1.29 12.54 15.55
N SER A 59 -0.23 11.79 15.56
CA SER A 59 0.39 11.30 16.81
C SER A 59 1.76 10.70 16.54
N LEU A 60 2.70 10.95 17.43
CA LEU A 60 4.03 10.33 17.41
C LEU A 60 4.10 9.05 18.23
N GLU A 61 3.02 8.64 18.88
CA GLU A 61 2.99 7.39 19.64
C GLU A 61 3.19 6.17 18.74
N ARG A 62 3.75 5.13 19.32
CA ARG A 62 4.17 3.89 18.65
C ARG A 62 3.47 2.70 19.29
N PRO A 63 2.15 2.52 19.03
CA PRO A 63 1.37 1.49 19.69
C PRO A 63 1.76 0.08 19.20
N TYR A 64 1.61 -0.90 20.08
CA TYR A 64 1.74 -2.30 19.71
C TYR A 64 0.57 -2.76 18.86
N VAL A 65 0.89 -3.57 17.85
CA VAL A 65 -0.10 -4.30 17.06
C VAL A 65 -0.16 -5.74 17.55
N ARG A 66 -1.37 -6.28 17.66
CA ARG A 66 -1.61 -7.63 18.14
C ARG A 66 -2.44 -8.45 17.18
N PHE A 67 -2.05 -9.71 17.01
CA PHE A 67 -2.88 -10.72 16.35
C PHE A 67 -3.33 -11.72 17.41
N ASN A 68 -4.66 -11.87 17.54
CA ASN A 68 -5.25 -12.72 18.58
C ASN A 68 -4.67 -12.46 19.98
N GLY A 69 -4.47 -11.19 20.32
CA GLY A 69 -3.93 -10.73 21.61
C GLY A 69 -2.39 -10.78 21.75
N ARG A 70 -1.67 -11.44 20.83
CA ARG A 70 -0.19 -11.51 20.88
C ARG A 70 0.42 -10.33 20.15
N ILE A 71 1.40 -9.67 20.74
CA ILE A 71 2.17 -8.60 20.08
C ILE A 71 2.92 -9.20 18.89
N VAL A 72 2.73 -8.58 17.73
CA VAL A 72 3.38 -8.95 16.48
C VAL A 72 4.29 -7.86 15.92
N GLY A 73 4.14 -6.64 16.38
CA GLY A 73 4.97 -5.52 15.95
C GLY A 73 4.56 -4.21 16.61
N ILE A 74 5.20 -3.14 16.17
CA ILE A 74 4.95 -1.77 16.59
C ILE A 74 4.50 -0.98 15.36
N SER A 75 3.47 -0.16 15.52
CA SER A 75 3.01 0.75 14.47
C SER A 75 3.83 2.03 14.50
N GLU A 76 4.77 2.14 13.56
CA GLU A 76 5.60 3.31 13.37
C GLU A 76 4.94 4.28 12.39
N LEU A 77 5.13 5.58 12.64
CA LEU A 77 4.67 6.63 11.72
C LEU A 77 5.40 6.49 10.36
N GLY A 78 4.66 6.49 9.25
CA GLY A 78 5.22 6.26 7.91
C GLY A 78 5.84 4.89 7.71
N GLY A 79 5.55 3.94 8.59
CA GLY A 79 6.16 2.63 8.62
C GLY A 79 5.28 1.49 8.13
N ALA A 80 5.91 0.41 7.69
CA ALA A 80 5.27 -0.84 7.35
C ALA A 80 6.07 -2.05 7.81
N PHE A 81 5.37 -3.10 8.20
CA PHE A 81 5.94 -4.42 8.46
C PHE A 81 4.95 -5.49 8.01
N TYR A 82 5.39 -6.75 7.96
CA TYR A 82 4.47 -7.86 7.72
C TYR A 82 4.70 -9.02 8.69
N ARG A 83 3.71 -9.92 8.76
CA ARG A 83 3.83 -11.24 9.37
C ARG A 83 3.26 -12.29 8.43
N ASP A 84 4.04 -13.35 8.26
CA ASP A 84 3.57 -14.55 7.59
C ASP A 84 2.86 -15.42 8.63
N VAL A 85 1.58 -15.72 8.37
CA VAL A 85 0.70 -16.39 9.33
C VAL A 85 0.10 -17.65 8.71
N ALA A 86 -0.15 -18.66 9.53
CA ALA A 86 -0.87 -19.84 9.08
C ALA A 86 -2.30 -19.48 8.61
N PRO A 87 -2.91 -20.23 7.70
CA PRO A 87 -4.32 -20.06 7.36
C PRO A 87 -5.20 -20.12 8.61
N GLY A 88 -6.16 -19.18 8.71
CA GLY A 88 -7.04 -19.10 9.86
C GLY A 88 -7.68 -17.73 10.02
N GLU A 89 -8.38 -17.55 11.14
CA GLU A 89 -8.99 -16.27 11.49
C GLU A 89 -8.13 -15.50 12.50
N TYR A 90 -7.98 -14.22 12.25
CA TYR A 90 -7.20 -13.31 13.09
C TYR A 90 -8.02 -12.09 13.48
N TYR A 91 -7.99 -11.78 14.76
CA TYR A 91 -8.43 -10.51 15.30
C TYR A 91 -7.21 -9.60 15.43
N VAL A 92 -7.15 -8.59 14.59
CA VAL A 92 -6.05 -7.64 14.59
C VAL A 92 -6.47 -6.41 15.35
N THR A 93 -5.74 -6.11 16.41
CA THR A 93 -5.94 -4.95 17.26
C THR A 93 -4.69 -4.10 17.32
N VAL A 94 -4.85 -2.84 17.69
CA VAL A 94 -3.76 -1.94 18.00
C VAL A 94 -4.00 -1.37 19.40
N ASP A 95 -2.94 -1.31 20.22
CA ASP A 95 -3.05 -0.74 21.55
C ASP A 95 -3.43 0.73 21.45
N SER A 96 -4.39 1.16 22.26
CA SER A 96 -4.86 2.52 22.31
C SER A 96 -5.02 2.95 23.75
N GLN A 97 -4.63 4.19 24.04
CA GLN A 97 -4.83 4.79 25.37
C GLN A 97 -6.17 5.54 25.45
N GLY A 98 -6.85 5.71 24.32
CA GLY A 98 -8.16 6.33 24.26
C GLY A 98 -9.28 5.44 24.80
N ARG A 99 -10.47 6.00 24.88
CA ARG A 99 -11.66 5.37 25.47
C ARG A 99 -12.26 4.23 24.69
N ASP A 100 -11.87 4.06 23.45
CA ASP A 100 -12.58 3.13 22.59
C ASP A 100 -11.95 1.74 22.62
N VAL A 101 -12.76 0.79 22.98
CA VAL A 101 -12.32 -0.55 23.38
C VAL A 101 -12.58 -1.63 22.32
N ASN A 102 -13.23 -1.31 21.21
CA ASN A 102 -13.62 -2.31 20.20
C ASN A 102 -12.95 -2.10 18.85
N GLN A 103 -11.70 -1.70 18.87
CA GLN A 103 -10.93 -1.35 17.67
C GLN A 103 -10.20 -2.57 17.10
N PHE A 104 -10.93 -3.47 16.51
CA PHE A 104 -10.31 -4.60 15.81
C PHE A 104 -10.84 -4.78 14.40
N VAL A 105 -10.02 -5.36 13.57
CA VAL A 105 -10.46 -5.93 12.29
C VAL A 105 -10.33 -7.45 12.35
N ARG A 106 -11.37 -8.15 11.92
CA ARG A 106 -11.35 -9.59 11.75
C ARG A 106 -10.97 -9.91 10.32
N VAL A 107 -9.97 -10.75 10.13
CA VAL A 107 -9.50 -11.18 8.82
C VAL A 107 -9.39 -12.69 8.73
N GLY A 108 -9.89 -13.26 7.64
CA GLY A 108 -9.63 -14.65 7.27
C GLY A 108 -8.37 -14.69 6.39
N ALA A 109 -7.37 -15.42 6.82
CA ALA A 109 -6.12 -15.62 6.09
C ALA A 109 -6.14 -16.96 5.37
N ALA A 110 -6.00 -16.96 4.05
CA ALA A 110 -5.83 -18.15 3.23
C ALA A 110 -4.39 -18.26 2.73
N ALA A 111 -3.89 -19.48 2.53
CA ALA A 111 -2.56 -19.73 2.00
C ALA A 111 -2.35 -18.99 0.67
N GLY A 112 -1.22 -18.32 0.51
CA GLY A 112 -0.88 -17.50 -0.65
C GLY A 112 -1.50 -16.09 -0.66
N GLN A 113 -2.42 -15.80 0.25
CA GLN A 113 -3.10 -14.50 0.31
C GLN A 113 -2.20 -13.42 0.91
N GLN A 114 -2.34 -12.18 0.42
CA GLN A 114 -1.82 -10.99 1.05
C GLN A 114 -2.97 -10.12 1.55
N ILE A 115 -2.89 -9.69 2.80
CA ILE A 115 -3.89 -8.90 3.52
C ILE A 115 -3.23 -7.61 3.96
N TYR A 116 -3.94 -6.51 3.85
CA TYR A 116 -3.39 -5.18 4.12
C TYR A 116 -4.21 -4.46 5.18
N ILE A 117 -3.54 -4.09 6.26
CA ILE A 117 -4.15 -3.45 7.43
C ILE A 117 -3.47 -2.11 7.67
N GLU A 118 -4.26 -1.07 7.65
CA GLU A 118 -3.83 0.27 8.01
C GLU A 118 -4.11 0.53 9.48
N VAL A 119 -3.14 1.10 10.18
CA VAL A 119 -3.33 1.66 11.51
C VAL A 119 -3.63 3.15 11.34
N GLN A 120 -4.84 3.52 11.74
CA GLN A 120 -5.34 4.89 11.68
C GLN A 120 -5.42 5.51 13.07
N VAL A 121 -5.43 6.83 13.13
CA VAL A 121 -5.50 7.60 14.38
C VAL A 121 -6.72 8.49 14.37
N LEU A 122 -7.50 8.43 15.43
CA LEU A 122 -8.54 9.42 15.73
C LEU A 122 -8.03 10.33 16.84
N GLN A 123 -7.81 11.58 16.52
CA GLN A 123 -7.16 12.55 17.43
C GLN A 123 -8.04 13.08 18.57
N TYR A 124 -9.35 12.93 18.52
CA TYR A 124 -10.25 13.82 19.27
C TYR A 124 -11.11 13.19 20.36
N TRP A 125 -10.94 11.93 20.68
CA TRP A 125 -11.83 11.25 21.63
C TRP A 125 -11.10 10.88 22.91
N GLY A 126 -11.01 11.82 23.85
CA GLY A 126 -10.45 11.53 25.16
C GLY A 126 -9.57 12.64 25.72
N CYS A 127 -9.90 13.89 25.40
CA CYS A 127 -9.24 15.00 26.06
C CYS A 127 -9.82 15.16 27.46
N ALA A 128 -8.99 15.01 28.48
CA ALA A 128 -9.32 15.32 29.86
C ALA A 128 -8.43 16.49 30.33
N GLY A 129 -9.04 17.52 30.91
CA GLY A 129 -8.30 18.64 31.45
C GLY A 129 -9.25 19.59 32.17
N TYR A 130 -8.81 20.09 33.30
CA TYR A 130 -9.60 20.99 34.14
C TYR A 130 -9.53 22.46 33.70
N ASN A 131 -8.65 22.79 32.75
CA ASN A 131 -8.48 24.16 32.25
C ASN A 131 -7.90 24.16 30.83
N LEU A 132 -8.17 25.22 30.09
CA LEU A 132 -7.85 25.41 28.69
C LEU A 132 -6.35 25.29 28.31
N ASN A 133 -5.45 25.26 29.29
CA ASN A 133 -4.00 25.18 29.09
C ASN A 133 -3.39 23.80 29.34
N SER A 134 -4.16 22.82 29.77
CA SER A 134 -3.66 21.46 30.06
C SER A 134 -4.62 20.38 29.57
N GLN A 135 -4.92 20.39 28.29
CA GLN A 135 -5.67 19.30 27.68
C GLN A 135 -4.69 18.16 27.35
N TRP A 136 -4.84 17.07 28.08
CA TRP A 136 -4.20 15.80 27.75
C TRP A 136 -5.13 15.03 26.83
N CYS A 137 -4.74 14.92 25.57
CA CYS A 137 -5.50 14.15 24.59
C CYS A 137 -4.75 12.85 24.31
N TRP A 138 -5.40 11.73 24.58
CA TRP A 138 -4.85 10.43 24.20
C TRP A 138 -5.35 10.06 22.82
N PRO A 139 -4.45 9.74 21.88
CA PRO A 139 -4.86 9.28 20.57
C PRO A 139 -5.55 7.92 20.68
N THR A 140 -6.62 7.76 19.95
CA THR A 140 -7.26 6.46 19.75
C THR A 140 -6.76 5.87 18.45
N PHE A 141 -6.11 4.72 18.53
CA PHE A 141 -5.67 3.97 17.36
C PHE A 141 -6.67 2.88 17.02
N TYR A 142 -6.85 2.61 15.75
CA TYR A 142 -7.69 1.51 15.27
C TYR A 142 -7.14 0.92 13.98
N THR A 143 -7.55 -0.30 13.69
CA THR A 143 -7.12 -1.04 12.50
C THR A 143 -8.22 -1.04 11.44
N ARG A 144 -7.83 -0.94 10.19
CA ARG A 144 -8.74 -0.97 9.05
C ARG A 144 -8.19 -1.82 7.91
N LEU A 145 -9.04 -2.69 7.37
CA LEU A 145 -8.70 -3.47 6.17
C LEU A 145 -8.70 -2.54 4.96
N GLN A 146 -7.66 -2.66 4.14
CA GLN A 146 -7.48 -1.84 2.94
C GLN A 146 -7.41 -2.68 1.67
N PRO A 147 -7.90 -2.13 0.54
CA PRO A 147 -7.73 -2.77 -0.76
C PRO A 147 -6.24 -2.89 -1.13
N PRO A 148 -5.82 -4.00 -1.77
CA PRO A 148 -4.42 -4.22 -2.13
C PRO A 148 -3.79 -3.09 -2.93
N GLN A 149 -4.53 -2.52 -3.88
CA GLN A 149 -4.03 -1.46 -4.76
C GLN A 149 -3.71 -0.17 -4.00
N ALA A 150 -4.57 0.22 -3.06
CA ALA A 150 -4.35 1.40 -2.22
C ALA A 150 -3.18 1.18 -1.26
N ALA A 151 -3.13 0.03 -0.60
CA ALA A 151 -2.11 -0.30 0.36
C ALA A 151 -0.72 -0.45 -0.27
N ALA A 152 -0.61 -1.11 -1.42
CA ALA A 152 0.67 -1.35 -2.10
C ALA A 152 1.39 -0.05 -2.45
N ALA A 153 0.66 0.97 -2.90
CA ALA A 153 1.22 2.28 -3.21
C ALA A 153 1.83 2.95 -1.97
N VAL A 154 1.16 2.86 -0.83
CA VAL A 154 1.65 3.42 0.44
C VAL A 154 2.86 2.64 0.94
N ILE A 155 2.76 1.31 0.98
CA ILE A 155 3.83 0.43 1.49
C ILE A 155 5.12 0.59 0.69
N ALA A 156 5.03 0.79 -0.63
CA ALA A 156 6.19 1.03 -1.48
C ALA A 156 7.01 2.26 -1.09
N HIS A 157 6.40 3.24 -0.42
CA HIS A 157 7.04 4.46 0.06
C HIS A 157 7.25 4.46 1.58
N SER A 158 6.78 3.44 2.28
CA SER A 158 6.91 3.33 3.73
C SER A 158 8.30 2.84 4.13
N LYS A 159 8.75 3.25 5.31
CA LYS A 159 9.94 2.68 5.93
C LYS A 159 9.64 1.27 6.42
N PHE A 160 10.44 0.30 5.99
CA PHE A 160 10.22 -1.09 6.34
C PHE A 160 10.86 -1.45 7.69
N TYR A 161 10.05 -2.01 8.60
CA TYR A 161 10.43 -2.37 9.98
C TYR A 161 10.46 -3.88 10.24
N GLY A 162 10.59 -4.68 9.20
CA GLY A 162 10.81 -6.11 9.33
C GLY A 162 9.64 -6.97 8.85
N GLY A 163 9.91 -8.27 8.74
CA GLY A 163 8.99 -9.29 8.26
C GLY A 163 9.38 -10.69 8.77
N GLY A 164 8.44 -11.61 8.78
CA GLY A 164 8.64 -13.00 9.19
C GLY A 164 7.45 -13.60 9.90
#